data_e924fca5091c67d0dc86de72eacdea75
#
_entry.id   e924fca5091c67d0dc86de72eacdea75
#
_cell.length_a   1.000
_cell.length_b   1.000
_cell.length_c   1.000
_cell.angle_alpha   90.00
_cell.angle_beta   90.00
_cell.angle_gamma   90.00
#
_symmetry.space_group_name_H-M   'P 1'
#
loop_
_entity.id
_entity.type
_entity.pdbx_description
1 polymer ?
#
loop_
_entity_poly.entity_id
_entity_poly.type
_entity_poly.pdbx_seq_one_letter_code
_entity_poly.pdbx_strand_id
1 'polypeptide(L)'
;AAYWPSSDSFPISSIDTSYFTHIYYAFLLLDPTTYKLNVIQFDQIKIPQFIGMLHAKTPLVKTLLSIGGGASDPTLFSKMVSSDATHIIFIKSTIEVARKYGFDGVDLDWEFPVNDTDMFNLGLLYKQWHEALVNEALICGKPRLLLTSAVYFASKFIFGEPQPYSYPIQAIRKYLDWVSPMCFDYHGKEDKLIGEHSALYDSKSNISTYFGIGSWIQVGVPSHKLVMGLPLYGKTWKLQDLKVNGIGAPAIGVGPGVDGVLDYYQILDFNNKNKTAIVFDTESITIKVWFARSGNLGGYFFLALGKDKDWAITSRGKLVLK
;
A
#
# COMPACT_ATOMS: atom_id res chain seq x y z
N ALA A 1 -7.24 -2.41 6.96
CA ALA A 1 -7.17 -3.14 5.68
C ALA A 1 -5.86 -3.91 5.57
N ALA A 2 -5.71 -4.78 4.56
CA ALA A 2 -4.44 -5.45 4.26
C ALA A 2 -4.33 -5.87 2.80
N TYR A 3 -3.10 -5.87 2.28
CA TYR A 3 -2.80 -6.42 0.96
C TYR A 3 -2.49 -7.93 1.09
N TRP A 4 -3.17 -8.75 0.30
CA TRP A 4 -2.84 -10.16 0.14
C TRP A 4 -2.03 -10.33 -1.14
N PRO A 5 -0.72 -10.63 -1.04
CA PRO A 5 0.08 -10.95 -2.22
C PRO A 5 -0.49 -12.22 -2.87
N SER A 6 -0.90 -12.14 -4.12
CA SER A 6 -1.49 -13.26 -4.85
C SER A 6 -0.44 -14.36 -5.07
N SER A 7 -0.19 -15.14 -4.03
CA SER A 7 0.80 -16.23 -4.05
C SER A 7 0.33 -17.42 -3.21
N ASP A 8 0.94 -18.57 -3.44
CA ASP A 8 0.66 -19.77 -2.65
C ASP A 8 1.38 -19.81 -1.30
N SER A 9 2.27 -18.85 -1.03
CA SER A 9 3.05 -18.79 0.22
C SER A 9 2.19 -18.50 1.46
N PHE A 10 1.07 -17.81 1.29
CA PHE A 10 0.11 -17.56 2.36
C PHE A 10 -1.32 -17.92 1.89
N PRO A 11 -1.86 -19.06 2.31
CA PRO A 11 -3.17 -19.53 1.85
C PRO A 11 -4.30 -18.58 2.25
N ILE A 12 -5.26 -18.34 1.35
CA ILE A 12 -6.45 -17.52 1.59
C ILE A 12 -7.24 -18.03 2.81
N SER A 13 -7.28 -19.36 3.02
CA SER A 13 -7.94 -19.98 4.16
C SER A 13 -7.39 -19.53 5.51
N SER A 14 -6.10 -19.16 5.56
CA SER A 14 -5.42 -18.69 6.78
C SER A 14 -5.72 -17.23 7.13
N ILE A 15 -6.41 -16.49 6.27
CA ILE A 15 -6.77 -15.10 6.56
C ILE A 15 -7.84 -15.05 7.64
N ASP A 16 -7.53 -14.45 8.79
CA ASP A 16 -8.53 -14.14 9.83
C ASP A 16 -9.19 -12.79 9.55
N THR A 17 -10.40 -12.84 9.01
CA THR A 17 -11.15 -11.62 8.63
C THR A 17 -11.58 -10.79 9.84
N SER A 18 -11.48 -11.30 11.06
CA SER A 18 -11.81 -10.54 12.26
C SER A 18 -10.92 -9.31 12.50
N TYR A 19 -9.75 -9.25 11.84
CA TYR A 19 -8.82 -8.12 11.93
C TYR A 19 -9.03 -7.06 10.85
N PHE A 20 -9.86 -7.32 9.84
CA PHE A 20 -9.92 -6.48 8.64
C PHE A 20 -11.36 -6.10 8.28
N THR A 21 -11.51 -4.94 7.65
CA THR A 21 -12.74 -4.52 6.97
C THR A 21 -12.60 -4.65 5.45
N HIS A 22 -11.38 -4.51 4.94
CA HIS A 22 -11.06 -4.55 3.52
C HIS A 22 -9.79 -5.37 3.28
N ILE A 23 -9.77 -6.19 2.22
CA ILE A 23 -8.59 -6.94 1.80
C ILE A 23 -8.40 -6.73 0.30
N TYR A 24 -7.15 -6.37 -0.07
CA TYR A 24 -6.76 -6.14 -1.45
C TYR A 24 -6.15 -7.41 -2.05
N TYR A 25 -6.62 -7.80 -3.23
CA TYR A 25 -5.92 -8.76 -4.09
C TYR A 25 -4.77 -8.04 -4.78
N ALA A 26 -3.54 -8.38 -4.47
CA ALA A 26 -2.34 -7.69 -4.96
C ALA A 26 -1.44 -8.65 -5.73
N PHE A 27 -1.14 -8.44 -6.99
CA PHE A 27 -1.60 -7.34 -7.85
C PHE A 27 -1.98 -7.89 -9.23
N LEU A 28 -2.88 -7.21 -9.96
CA LEU A 28 -2.95 -7.36 -11.41
C LEU A 28 -2.10 -6.28 -12.09
N LEU A 29 -1.49 -6.65 -13.20
CA LEU A 29 -0.66 -5.76 -14.00
C LEU A 29 -1.38 -5.34 -15.28
N LEU A 30 -0.92 -4.26 -15.90
CA LEU A 30 -1.36 -3.85 -17.22
C LEU A 30 -0.66 -4.67 -18.31
N ASP A 31 -1.40 -5.02 -19.34
CA ASP A 31 -0.81 -5.46 -20.61
C ASP A 31 -0.17 -4.25 -21.31
N PRO A 32 1.14 -4.32 -21.65
CA PRO A 32 1.88 -3.17 -22.18
C PRO A 32 1.46 -2.71 -23.57
N THR A 33 0.73 -3.54 -24.30
CA THR A 33 0.28 -3.25 -25.66
C THR A 33 -1.15 -2.70 -25.69
N THR A 34 -2.02 -3.28 -24.86
CA THR A 34 -3.45 -2.97 -24.91
C THR A 34 -3.92 -2.07 -23.77
N TYR A 35 -3.11 -1.85 -22.75
CA TYR A 35 -3.46 -1.15 -21.49
C TYR A 35 -4.64 -1.76 -20.74
N LYS A 36 -5.05 -2.97 -21.06
CA LYS A 36 -6.04 -3.74 -20.30
C LYS A 36 -5.37 -4.45 -19.13
N LEU A 37 -6.17 -4.84 -18.14
CA LEU A 37 -5.67 -5.72 -17.08
C LEU A 37 -5.29 -7.08 -17.66
N ASN A 38 -4.09 -7.53 -17.32
CA ASN A 38 -3.60 -8.85 -17.68
C ASN A 38 -4.01 -9.86 -16.60
N VAL A 39 -5.02 -10.65 -16.87
CA VAL A 39 -5.50 -11.72 -15.98
C VAL A 39 -4.90 -13.05 -16.46
N ILE A 40 -3.77 -13.41 -15.89
CA ILE A 40 -3.07 -14.65 -16.26
C ILE A 40 -3.80 -15.90 -15.72
N GLN A 41 -3.39 -17.09 -16.15
CA GLN A 41 -4.04 -18.34 -15.73
C GLN A 41 -4.07 -18.53 -14.21
N PHE A 42 -3.02 -18.11 -13.52
CA PHE A 42 -2.97 -18.15 -12.07
C PHE A 42 -4.11 -17.30 -11.45
N ASP A 43 -4.29 -16.06 -11.92
CA ASP A 43 -5.34 -15.17 -11.42
C ASP A 43 -6.74 -15.69 -11.72
N GLN A 44 -6.94 -16.31 -12.90
CA GLN A 44 -8.23 -16.92 -13.27
C GLN A 44 -8.66 -18.00 -12.29
N ILE A 45 -7.70 -18.67 -11.63
CA ILE A 45 -7.94 -19.68 -10.60
C ILE A 45 -8.03 -19.03 -9.21
N LYS A 46 -7.11 -18.13 -8.88
CA LYS A 46 -6.98 -17.57 -7.52
C LYS A 46 -8.03 -16.53 -7.18
N ILE A 47 -8.42 -15.67 -8.12
CA ILE A 47 -9.42 -14.64 -7.84
C ILE A 47 -10.77 -15.23 -7.41
N PRO A 48 -11.36 -16.24 -8.11
CA PRO A 48 -12.58 -16.88 -7.63
C PRO A 48 -12.46 -17.50 -6.24
N GLN A 49 -11.31 -18.12 -5.95
CA GLN A 49 -11.04 -18.68 -4.62
C GLN A 49 -10.97 -17.57 -3.56
N PHE A 50 -10.26 -16.48 -3.84
CA PHE A 50 -10.12 -15.33 -2.95
C PHE A 50 -11.48 -14.71 -2.64
N ILE A 51 -12.27 -14.40 -3.64
CA ILE A 51 -13.61 -13.82 -3.48
C ILE A 51 -14.54 -14.79 -2.74
N GLY A 52 -14.66 -16.03 -3.21
CA GLY A 52 -15.57 -17.01 -2.62
C GLY A 52 -15.24 -17.33 -1.16
N MET A 53 -13.96 -17.48 -0.82
CA MET A 53 -13.56 -17.79 0.55
C MET A 53 -13.71 -16.59 1.49
N LEU A 54 -13.39 -15.38 1.06
CA LEU A 54 -13.50 -14.20 1.92
C LEU A 54 -14.94 -13.74 2.13
N HIS A 55 -15.77 -13.80 1.09
CA HIS A 55 -17.19 -13.46 1.20
C HIS A 55 -18.00 -14.49 1.99
N ALA A 56 -17.48 -15.71 2.17
CA ALA A 56 -18.08 -16.71 3.05
C ALA A 56 -17.71 -16.59 4.53
N LYS A 57 -16.72 -15.72 4.86
CA LYS A 57 -16.24 -15.57 6.25
C LYS A 57 -17.11 -14.58 7.06
N THR A 58 -17.05 -14.74 8.38
CA THR A 58 -17.66 -13.82 9.34
C THR A 58 -16.60 -13.32 10.32
N PRO A 59 -16.42 -12.01 10.49
CA PRO A 59 -17.17 -10.93 9.84
C PRO A 59 -16.88 -10.83 8.34
N LEU A 60 -17.86 -10.33 7.59
CA LEU A 60 -17.74 -10.06 6.16
C LEU A 60 -16.71 -8.96 5.92
N VAL A 61 -15.81 -9.18 4.98
CA VAL A 61 -14.86 -8.16 4.50
C VAL A 61 -15.16 -7.77 3.06
N LYS A 62 -14.85 -6.54 2.71
CA LYS A 62 -14.87 -6.08 1.33
C LYS A 62 -13.55 -6.42 0.65
N THR A 63 -13.64 -6.80 -0.61
CA THR A 63 -12.49 -7.18 -1.43
C THR A 63 -12.24 -6.16 -2.52
N LEU A 64 -10.99 -5.69 -2.63
CA LEU A 64 -10.59 -4.75 -3.67
C LEU A 64 -9.53 -5.38 -4.57
N LEU A 65 -9.63 -5.06 -5.85
CA LEU A 65 -8.61 -5.42 -6.85
C LEU A 65 -7.55 -4.33 -6.90
N SER A 66 -6.32 -4.62 -6.48
CA SER A 66 -5.21 -3.68 -6.59
C SER A 66 -4.41 -3.88 -7.87
N ILE A 67 -4.04 -2.78 -8.51
CA ILE A 67 -3.46 -2.73 -9.85
C ILE A 67 -2.14 -1.98 -9.78
N GLY A 68 -1.05 -2.65 -10.18
CA GLY A 68 0.30 -2.07 -10.16
C GLY A 68 1.21 -2.69 -9.12
N GLY A 69 1.61 -1.91 -8.12
CA GLY A 69 2.58 -2.29 -7.09
C GLY A 69 4.03 -2.07 -7.51
N GLY A 70 4.97 -2.10 -6.55
CA GLY A 70 6.38 -1.74 -6.73
C GLY A 70 7.18 -2.57 -7.74
N ALA A 71 6.66 -3.71 -8.17
CA ALA A 71 7.27 -4.52 -9.23
C ALA A 71 6.78 -4.14 -10.65
N SER A 72 5.82 -3.24 -10.78
CA SER A 72 5.29 -2.80 -12.08
C SER A 72 6.18 -1.71 -12.69
N ASP A 73 6.18 -1.64 -14.04
CA ASP A 73 6.87 -0.55 -14.74
C ASP A 73 6.05 0.76 -14.62
N PRO A 74 6.55 1.78 -13.90
CA PRO A 74 5.84 3.04 -13.74
C PRO A 74 5.66 3.80 -15.06
N THR A 75 6.55 3.59 -16.04
CA THR A 75 6.45 4.24 -17.36
C THR A 75 5.29 3.73 -18.20
N LEU A 76 4.83 2.51 -17.94
CA LEU A 76 3.63 1.96 -18.56
C LEU A 76 2.38 2.73 -18.12
N PHE A 77 2.31 3.09 -16.85
CA PHE A 77 1.22 3.94 -16.34
C PHE A 77 1.30 5.34 -16.93
N SER A 78 2.50 5.95 -17.04
CA SER A 78 2.67 7.26 -17.70
C SER A 78 2.12 7.24 -19.14
N LYS A 79 2.39 6.17 -19.89
CA LYS A 79 1.83 5.97 -21.25
C LYS A 79 0.32 5.77 -21.21
N MET A 80 -0.18 4.96 -20.29
CA MET A 80 -1.61 4.69 -20.15
C MET A 80 -2.38 5.96 -19.82
N VAL A 81 -1.87 6.83 -18.94
CA VAL A 81 -2.55 8.09 -18.58
C VAL A 81 -2.34 9.22 -19.58
N SER A 82 -1.60 9.01 -20.66
CA SER A 82 -1.26 10.09 -21.61
C SER A 82 -2.40 10.51 -22.54
N SER A 83 -3.50 9.74 -22.61
CA SER A 83 -4.63 10.08 -23.47
C SER A 83 -5.97 9.55 -22.95
N ASP A 84 -7.05 10.25 -23.31
CA ASP A 84 -8.41 9.78 -22.98
C ASP A 84 -8.74 8.42 -23.58
N ALA A 85 -8.21 8.10 -24.75
CA ALA A 85 -8.45 6.81 -25.40
C ALA A 85 -7.89 5.65 -24.56
N THR A 86 -6.68 5.79 -24.03
CA THR A 86 -6.05 4.78 -23.17
C THR A 86 -6.68 4.74 -21.78
N HIS A 87 -7.11 5.88 -21.21
CA HIS A 87 -7.93 5.92 -20.00
C HIS A 87 -9.20 5.07 -20.15
N ILE A 88 -9.96 5.25 -21.23
CA ILE A 88 -11.21 4.52 -21.47
C ILE A 88 -10.96 3.01 -21.54
N ILE A 89 -9.90 2.58 -22.21
CA ILE A 89 -9.53 1.15 -22.31
C ILE A 89 -9.22 0.58 -20.92
N PHE A 90 -8.36 1.27 -20.17
CA PHE A 90 -7.97 0.86 -18.81
C PHE A 90 -9.17 0.79 -17.88
N ILE A 91 -9.96 1.87 -17.78
CA ILE A 91 -11.14 1.98 -16.92
C ILE A 91 -12.15 0.89 -17.24
N LYS A 92 -12.47 0.69 -18.51
CA LYS A 92 -13.41 -0.37 -18.96
C LYS A 92 -12.91 -1.73 -18.54
N SER A 93 -11.64 -2.05 -18.79
CA SER A 93 -11.04 -3.32 -18.41
C SER A 93 -11.08 -3.55 -16.89
N THR A 94 -10.81 -2.53 -16.08
CA THR A 94 -10.84 -2.66 -14.61
C THR A 94 -12.25 -2.95 -14.10
N ILE A 95 -13.26 -2.25 -14.63
CA ILE A 95 -14.67 -2.48 -14.28
C ILE A 95 -15.11 -3.89 -14.69
N GLU A 96 -14.79 -4.31 -15.93
CA GLU A 96 -15.13 -5.64 -16.44
C GLU A 96 -14.55 -6.75 -15.57
N VAL A 97 -13.26 -6.65 -15.20
CA VAL A 97 -12.60 -7.64 -14.34
C VAL A 97 -13.21 -7.62 -12.93
N ALA A 98 -13.35 -6.43 -12.32
CA ALA A 98 -13.90 -6.33 -10.98
C ALA A 98 -15.31 -6.92 -10.88
N ARG A 99 -16.18 -6.62 -11.85
CA ARG A 99 -17.56 -7.15 -11.90
C ARG A 99 -17.63 -8.64 -12.22
N LYS A 100 -16.78 -9.10 -13.15
CA LYS A 100 -16.70 -10.51 -13.50
C LYS A 100 -16.41 -11.40 -12.31
N TYR A 101 -15.52 -10.97 -11.46
CA TYR A 101 -15.08 -11.77 -10.30
C TYR A 101 -15.78 -11.42 -8.99
N GLY A 102 -16.54 -10.31 -8.93
CA GLY A 102 -17.31 -9.91 -7.75
C GLY A 102 -16.54 -9.13 -6.71
N PHE A 103 -15.53 -8.36 -7.11
CA PHE A 103 -14.86 -7.40 -6.21
C PHE A 103 -15.82 -6.27 -5.79
N ASP A 104 -15.60 -5.72 -4.61
CA ASP A 104 -16.31 -4.55 -4.07
C ASP A 104 -15.70 -3.22 -4.50
N GLY A 105 -14.48 -3.23 -5.02
CA GLY A 105 -13.76 -2.03 -5.44
C GLY A 105 -12.49 -2.31 -6.22
N VAL A 106 -11.86 -1.22 -6.63
CA VAL A 106 -10.58 -1.19 -7.34
C VAL A 106 -9.63 -0.22 -6.65
N ASP A 107 -8.35 -0.51 -6.73
CA ASP A 107 -7.26 0.24 -6.11
C ASP A 107 -6.14 0.45 -7.12
N LEU A 108 -5.62 1.67 -7.22
CA LEU A 108 -4.47 1.98 -8.05
C LEU A 108 -3.22 2.11 -7.19
N ASP A 109 -2.23 1.29 -7.48
CA ASP A 109 -0.91 1.33 -6.84
C ASP A 109 0.17 1.63 -7.89
N TRP A 110 0.25 2.89 -8.30
CA TRP A 110 1.24 3.37 -9.24
C TRP A 110 2.47 3.93 -8.52
N GLU A 111 3.59 3.20 -8.58
CA GLU A 111 4.84 3.55 -7.90
C GLU A 111 5.96 3.92 -8.89
N PHE A 112 6.11 5.20 -9.28
CA PHE A 112 5.28 6.36 -8.96
C PHE A 112 5.11 7.20 -10.22
N PRO A 113 4.14 8.16 -10.29
CA PRO A 113 4.15 9.23 -11.28
C PRO A 113 5.48 9.97 -11.20
N VAL A 114 6.07 10.36 -12.36
CA VAL A 114 7.45 10.86 -12.41
C VAL A 114 7.57 12.37 -12.68
N ASN A 115 6.45 13.05 -12.94
CA ASN A 115 6.44 14.49 -13.27
C ASN A 115 5.05 15.11 -13.11
N ASP A 116 4.97 16.43 -13.29
CA ASP A 116 3.71 17.19 -13.19
C ASP A 116 2.68 16.78 -14.26
N THR A 117 3.11 16.34 -15.44
CA THR A 117 2.21 15.85 -16.49
C THR A 117 1.53 14.57 -16.07
N ASP A 118 2.27 13.62 -15.50
CA ASP A 118 1.72 12.40 -14.94
C ASP A 118 0.72 12.70 -13.82
N MET A 119 1.04 13.65 -12.93
CA MET A 119 0.15 14.06 -11.85
C MET A 119 -1.13 14.71 -12.34
N PHE A 120 -1.04 15.55 -13.37
CA PHE A 120 -2.21 16.13 -14.01
C PHE A 120 -3.09 15.04 -14.65
N ASN A 121 -2.48 14.15 -15.42
CA ASN A 121 -3.18 13.04 -16.08
C ASN A 121 -3.78 12.04 -15.06
N LEU A 122 -3.09 11.78 -13.96
CA LEU A 122 -3.62 10.98 -12.84
C LEU A 122 -4.91 11.61 -12.28
N GLY A 123 -4.95 12.93 -12.16
CA GLY A 123 -6.16 13.64 -11.75
C GLY A 123 -7.32 13.46 -12.72
N LEU A 124 -7.04 13.48 -14.02
CA LEU A 124 -8.03 13.20 -15.06
C LEU A 124 -8.50 11.74 -15.02
N LEU A 125 -7.56 10.81 -14.83
CA LEU A 125 -7.89 9.38 -14.68
C LEU A 125 -8.84 9.15 -13.50
N TYR A 126 -8.55 9.70 -12.32
CA TYR A 126 -9.43 9.55 -11.15
C TYR A 126 -10.84 10.08 -11.42
N LYS A 127 -10.96 11.24 -12.08
CA LYS A 127 -12.25 11.79 -12.46
C LYS A 127 -13.01 10.86 -13.39
N GLN A 128 -12.41 10.50 -14.51
CA GLN A 128 -13.06 9.66 -15.54
C GLN A 128 -13.42 8.28 -15.00
N TRP A 129 -12.54 7.71 -14.16
CA TRP A 129 -12.78 6.41 -13.55
C TRP A 129 -13.96 6.46 -12.56
N HIS A 130 -14.00 7.46 -11.68
CA HIS A 130 -15.12 7.66 -10.77
C HIS A 130 -16.45 7.83 -11.52
N GLU A 131 -16.47 8.68 -12.56
CA GLU A 131 -17.67 8.91 -13.38
C GLU A 131 -18.13 7.62 -14.08
N ALA A 132 -17.20 6.83 -14.60
CA ALA A 132 -17.50 5.52 -15.20
C ALA A 132 -18.07 4.54 -14.17
N LEU A 133 -17.53 4.49 -12.95
CA LEU A 133 -18.03 3.63 -11.86
C LEU A 133 -19.44 4.04 -11.41
N VAL A 134 -19.73 5.34 -11.34
CA VAL A 134 -21.07 5.84 -11.02
C VAL A 134 -22.08 5.45 -12.11
N ASN A 135 -21.73 5.70 -13.38
CA ASN A 135 -22.58 5.37 -14.51
C ASN A 135 -22.85 3.85 -14.63
N GLU A 136 -21.81 3.04 -14.45
CA GLU A 136 -21.93 1.58 -14.47
C GLU A 136 -22.86 1.07 -13.36
N ALA A 137 -22.73 1.60 -12.16
CA ALA A 137 -23.60 1.24 -11.04
C ALA A 137 -25.07 1.56 -11.30
N LEU A 138 -25.35 2.72 -11.92
CA LEU A 138 -26.72 3.10 -12.33
C LEU A 138 -27.29 2.16 -13.39
N ILE A 139 -26.48 1.76 -14.36
CA ILE A 139 -26.91 0.88 -15.46
C ILE A 139 -27.16 -0.56 -14.96
N CYS A 140 -26.24 -1.09 -14.13
CA CYS A 140 -26.32 -2.49 -13.70
C CYS A 140 -27.17 -2.70 -12.44
N GLY A 141 -27.58 -1.63 -11.74
CA GLY A 141 -28.36 -1.69 -10.51
C GLY A 141 -27.59 -2.25 -9.29
N LYS A 142 -26.26 -2.31 -9.37
CA LYS A 142 -25.38 -2.80 -8.29
C LYS A 142 -24.77 -1.62 -7.52
N PRO A 143 -24.33 -1.82 -6.26
CA PRO A 143 -23.56 -0.81 -5.55
C PRO A 143 -22.34 -0.38 -6.37
N ARG A 144 -22.01 0.92 -6.33
CA ARG A 144 -20.81 1.45 -7.00
C ARG A 144 -19.56 0.77 -6.43
N LEU A 145 -18.65 0.36 -7.29
CA LEU A 145 -17.34 -0.11 -6.87
C LEU A 145 -16.57 1.01 -6.15
N LEU A 146 -15.91 0.67 -5.05
CA LEU A 146 -14.99 1.59 -4.37
C LEU A 146 -13.82 1.93 -5.30
N LEU A 147 -13.31 3.16 -5.19
CA LEU A 147 -12.13 3.64 -5.92
C LEU A 147 -11.12 4.19 -4.94
N THR A 148 -9.97 3.52 -4.82
CA THR A 148 -8.90 3.88 -3.90
C THR A 148 -7.56 3.97 -4.60
N SER A 149 -6.56 4.54 -3.95
CA SER A 149 -5.20 4.52 -4.47
C SER A 149 -4.17 4.47 -3.35
N ALA A 150 -3.17 3.59 -3.49
CA ALA A 150 -1.92 3.69 -2.77
C ALA A 150 -1.12 4.87 -3.33
N VAL A 151 -0.46 5.61 -2.46
CA VAL A 151 0.25 6.84 -2.82
C VAL A 151 1.53 6.96 -2.00
N TYR A 152 2.47 7.78 -2.47
CA TYR A 152 3.66 8.14 -1.71
C TYR A 152 3.29 8.63 -0.30
N PHE A 153 4.15 8.43 0.69
CA PHE A 153 3.81 8.74 2.08
C PHE A 153 3.45 10.21 2.31
N ALA A 154 3.94 11.13 1.49
CA ALA A 154 3.67 12.56 1.57
C ALA A 154 2.91 13.07 0.34
N SER A 155 2.20 14.19 0.47
CA SER A 155 1.37 14.81 -0.59
C SER A 155 2.16 15.33 -1.78
N LYS A 156 3.48 15.44 -1.64
CA LYS A 156 4.44 15.78 -2.70
C LYS A 156 5.68 14.92 -2.56
N PHE A 157 6.38 14.69 -3.65
CA PHE A 157 7.68 14.00 -3.62
C PHE A 157 8.73 14.88 -2.98
N ILE A 158 9.54 14.30 -2.07
CA ILE A 158 10.56 15.02 -1.30
C ILE A 158 11.94 14.77 -1.89
N PHE A 159 12.11 13.61 -2.57
CA PHE A 159 13.39 13.17 -3.13
C PHE A 159 13.37 13.23 -4.65
N GLY A 160 14.49 13.59 -5.25
CA GLY A 160 14.89 13.18 -6.59
C GLY A 160 14.97 14.26 -7.65
N GLU A 161 14.12 15.25 -7.73
CA GLU A 161 14.16 16.25 -8.83
C GLU A 161 14.26 17.69 -8.30
N PRO A 162 14.80 18.63 -9.09
CA PRO A 162 14.99 20.01 -8.66
C PRO A 162 13.68 20.76 -8.31
N GLN A 163 12.54 20.23 -8.75
CA GLN A 163 11.21 20.76 -8.41
C GLN A 163 10.32 19.61 -7.89
N PRO A 164 9.87 19.65 -6.62
CA PRO A 164 8.96 18.64 -6.10
C PRO A 164 7.58 18.77 -6.74
N TYR A 165 7.11 17.73 -7.43
CA TYR A 165 5.76 17.66 -7.96
C TYR A 165 4.78 17.11 -6.93
N SER A 166 3.52 17.51 -7.03
CA SER A 166 2.47 17.26 -6.04
C SER A 166 1.33 16.43 -6.62
N TYR A 167 0.76 15.57 -5.79
CA TYR A 167 -0.45 14.82 -6.15
C TYR A 167 -1.64 15.74 -6.52
N PRO A 168 -2.59 15.26 -7.37
CA PRO A 168 -3.77 16.02 -7.79
C PRO A 168 -4.82 16.07 -6.68
N ILE A 169 -4.60 16.89 -5.66
CA ILE A 169 -5.34 16.94 -4.40
C ILE A 169 -6.85 17.12 -4.61
N GLN A 170 -7.27 17.98 -5.53
CA GLN A 170 -8.69 18.22 -5.78
C GLN A 170 -9.38 16.99 -6.36
N ALA A 171 -8.70 16.24 -7.24
CA ALA A 171 -9.21 15.01 -7.81
C ALA A 171 -9.30 13.91 -6.71
N ILE A 172 -8.29 13.76 -5.90
CA ILE A 172 -8.26 12.83 -4.75
C ILE A 172 -9.46 13.10 -3.82
N ARG A 173 -9.60 14.34 -3.38
CA ARG A 173 -10.70 14.74 -2.48
C ARG A 173 -12.08 14.43 -3.03
N LYS A 174 -12.26 14.63 -4.33
CA LYS A 174 -13.59 14.56 -4.99
C LYS A 174 -13.94 13.17 -5.46
N TYR A 175 -12.97 12.42 -5.98
CA TYR A 175 -13.25 11.22 -6.76
C TYR A 175 -12.82 9.91 -6.08
N LEU A 176 -11.88 9.93 -5.14
CA LEU A 176 -11.49 8.72 -4.40
C LEU A 176 -12.33 8.54 -3.13
N ASP A 177 -12.60 7.29 -2.78
CA ASP A 177 -13.19 6.94 -1.48
C ASP A 177 -12.16 7.18 -0.36
N TRP A 178 -10.92 6.75 -0.57
CA TRP A 178 -9.76 7.07 0.28
C TRP A 178 -8.46 6.93 -0.49
N VAL A 179 -7.37 7.41 0.10
CA VAL A 179 -5.99 7.14 -0.32
C VAL A 179 -5.23 6.44 0.79
N SER A 180 -4.26 5.64 0.40
CA SER A 180 -3.44 4.80 1.26
C SER A 180 -1.97 5.26 1.22
N PRO A 181 -1.56 6.28 2.02
CA PRO A 181 -0.17 6.71 2.09
C PRO A 181 0.74 5.57 2.57
N MET A 182 1.76 5.25 1.79
CA MET A 182 2.74 4.20 2.06
C MET A 182 3.77 4.69 3.08
N CYS A 183 3.40 4.68 4.37
CA CYS A 183 4.21 5.18 5.48
C CYS A 183 5.29 4.19 5.91
N PHE A 184 6.10 3.73 4.95
CA PHE A 184 7.20 2.79 5.08
C PHE A 184 8.20 2.95 3.93
N ASP A 185 9.28 2.16 3.97
CA ASP A 185 10.40 2.19 3.02
C ASP A 185 11.11 3.56 2.96
N TYR A 186 11.18 4.24 4.10
CA TYR A 186 11.89 5.51 4.23
C TYR A 186 13.40 5.36 4.09
N HIS A 187 13.92 4.19 4.46
CA HIS A 187 15.32 3.80 4.41
C HIS A 187 15.45 2.37 3.93
N GLY A 188 16.51 2.07 3.18
CA GLY A 188 16.71 0.76 2.60
C GLY A 188 18.12 0.51 2.10
N LYS A 189 18.23 -0.35 1.09
CA LYS A 189 19.49 -0.81 0.51
C LYS A 189 20.34 0.29 -0.13
N GLU A 190 19.74 1.40 -0.48
CA GLU A 190 20.37 2.58 -1.05
C GLU A 190 21.13 3.42 -0.02
N ASP A 191 20.81 3.25 1.27
CA ASP A 191 21.41 4.05 2.33
C ASP A 191 22.75 3.47 2.81
N LYS A 192 23.69 4.39 3.08
CA LYS A 192 24.99 4.06 3.69
C LYS A 192 24.95 4.08 5.22
N LEU A 193 23.86 4.49 5.79
CA LEU A 193 23.62 4.54 7.24
C LEU A 193 22.35 3.76 7.57
N ILE A 194 22.31 3.13 8.72
CA ILE A 194 21.09 2.49 9.22
C ILE A 194 20.03 3.55 9.49
N GLY A 195 18.83 3.35 8.97
CA GLY A 195 17.68 4.24 9.16
C GLY A 195 16.41 3.49 9.56
N GLU A 196 15.48 4.19 10.18
CA GLU A 196 14.16 3.65 10.50
C GLU A 196 13.26 3.71 9.26
N HIS A 197 12.99 2.55 8.66
CA HIS A 197 12.22 2.51 7.40
C HIS A 197 10.74 2.83 7.55
N SER A 198 10.24 3.03 8.77
CA SER A 198 8.83 3.36 9.03
C SER A 198 8.68 4.19 10.31
N ALA A 199 9.55 5.21 10.50
CA ALA A 199 9.51 6.10 11.65
C ALA A 199 8.15 6.79 11.77
N LEU A 200 7.59 6.87 13.00
CA LEU A 200 6.42 7.71 13.25
C LEU A 200 6.81 9.18 13.29
N TYR A 201 7.90 9.49 13.99
CA TYR A 201 8.48 10.81 14.11
C TYR A 201 9.95 10.78 13.73
N ASP A 202 10.42 11.82 13.08
CA ASP A 202 11.85 12.08 12.89
C ASP A 202 12.11 13.57 13.17
N SER A 203 12.91 13.84 14.19
CA SER A 203 13.28 15.20 14.59
C SER A 203 14.35 15.84 13.71
N LYS A 204 14.97 15.07 12.82
CA LYS A 204 16.11 15.50 11.99
C LYS A 204 15.74 15.70 10.54
N SER A 205 14.61 15.10 10.09
CA SER A 205 14.18 15.17 8.71
C SER A 205 12.65 15.16 8.56
N ASN A 206 12.20 15.40 7.34
CA ASN A 206 10.79 15.29 6.94
C ASN A 206 10.41 13.86 6.48
N ILE A 207 11.22 12.85 6.84
CA ILE A 207 11.01 11.47 6.42
C ILE A 207 10.39 10.70 7.56
N SER A 208 9.11 10.95 7.79
CA SER A 208 8.35 10.29 8.86
C SER A 208 6.86 10.23 8.55
N THR A 209 6.18 9.29 9.17
CA THR A 209 4.73 9.13 9.06
C THR A 209 3.97 10.39 9.48
N TYR A 210 4.41 11.03 10.58
CA TYR A 210 3.81 12.27 11.08
C TYR A 210 3.87 13.39 10.04
N PHE A 211 5.05 13.62 9.46
CA PHE A 211 5.21 14.62 8.41
C PHE A 211 4.37 14.26 7.17
N GLY A 212 4.43 13.01 6.71
CA GLY A 212 3.71 12.56 5.52
C GLY A 212 2.20 12.75 5.66
N ILE A 213 1.61 12.18 6.69
CA ILE A 213 0.16 12.32 6.97
C ILE A 213 -0.22 13.79 7.18
N GLY A 214 0.60 14.54 7.94
CA GLY A 214 0.41 15.98 8.16
C GLY A 214 0.40 16.76 6.85
N SER A 215 1.28 16.43 5.91
CA SER A 215 1.34 17.08 4.59
C SER A 215 0.06 16.87 3.77
N TRP A 216 -0.53 15.66 3.81
CA TRP A 216 -1.80 15.37 3.15
C TRP A 216 -2.97 16.16 3.75
N ILE A 217 -3.03 16.27 5.08
CA ILE A 217 -4.05 17.06 5.78
C ILE A 217 -3.88 18.55 5.48
N GLN A 218 -2.65 19.05 5.50
CA GLN A 218 -2.33 20.47 5.26
C GLN A 218 -2.77 20.93 3.87
N VAL A 219 -2.63 20.09 2.83
CA VAL A 219 -3.10 20.43 1.48
C VAL A 219 -4.61 20.21 1.29
N GLY A 220 -5.31 19.80 2.35
CA GLY A 220 -6.76 19.75 2.43
C GLY A 220 -7.39 18.39 2.12
N VAL A 221 -6.65 17.29 2.11
CA VAL A 221 -7.26 15.95 2.08
C VAL A 221 -7.89 15.68 3.44
N PRO A 222 -9.19 15.36 3.52
CA PRO A 222 -9.83 15.06 4.80
C PRO A 222 -9.16 13.87 5.49
N SER A 223 -8.88 13.97 6.79
CA SER A 223 -8.18 12.92 7.55
C SER A 223 -8.87 11.55 7.44
N HIS A 224 -10.20 11.52 7.46
CA HIS A 224 -10.97 10.28 7.31
C HIS A 224 -10.86 9.61 5.93
N LYS A 225 -10.25 10.27 4.93
CA LYS A 225 -9.88 9.68 3.64
C LYS A 225 -8.43 9.18 3.59
N LEU A 226 -7.67 9.28 4.68
CA LEU A 226 -6.29 8.78 4.76
C LEU A 226 -6.28 7.45 5.50
N VAL A 227 -5.77 6.41 4.84
CA VAL A 227 -5.58 5.07 5.41
C VAL A 227 -4.08 4.80 5.50
N MET A 228 -3.52 4.86 6.69
CA MET A 228 -2.07 4.87 6.95
C MET A 228 -1.43 3.50 6.75
N GLY A 229 -0.32 3.41 6.02
CA GLY A 229 0.43 2.18 5.79
C GLY A 229 1.26 1.74 6.98
N LEU A 230 1.25 0.43 7.25
CA LEU A 230 2.03 -0.25 8.29
C LEU A 230 2.74 -1.47 7.67
N PRO A 231 4.08 -1.55 7.71
CA PRO A 231 4.81 -2.69 7.18
C PRO A 231 4.77 -3.88 8.15
N LEU A 232 4.71 -5.10 7.60
CA LEU A 232 4.91 -6.35 8.33
C LEU A 232 6.27 -7.00 7.99
N TYR A 233 7.26 -6.16 7.69
CA TYR A 233 8.64 -6.53 7.36
C TYR A 233 9.62 -5.50 7.89
N GLY A 234 10.89 -5.83 7.90
CA GLY A 234 11.96 -4.93 8.30
C GLY A 234 13.07 -4.87 7.27
N LYS A 235 13.91 -3.84 7.38
CA LYS A 235 15.12 -3.64 6.59
C LYS A 235 16.33 -4.11 7.39
N THR A 236 17.35 -4.60 6.70
CA THR A 236 18.58 -5.13 7.29
C THR A 236 19.79 -4.53 6.62
N TRP A 237 20.83 -4.28 7.41
CA TRP A 237 22.12 -3.74 6.92
C TRP A 237 23.29 -4.56 7.43
N LYS A 238 24.38 -4.58 6.65
CA LYS A 238 25.67 -5.08 7.07
C LYS A 238 26.48 -3.93 7.63
N LEU A 239 26.75 -3.95 8.93
CA LEU A 239 27.50 -2.91 9.62
C LEU A 239 28.96 -2.83 9.11
N GLN A 240 29.50 -1.62 9.03
CA GLN A 240 30.92 -1.39 8.80
C GLN A 240 31.76 -1.79 10.02
N ASP A 241 31.30 -1.49 11.22
CA ASP A 241 31.89 -1.88 12.50
C ASP A 241 30.79 -2.44 13.42
N LEU A 242 30.96 -3.68 13.87
CA LEU A 242 30.00 -4.36 14.75
C LEU A 242 29.86 -3.69 16.13
N LYS A 243 30.82 -2.86 16.54
CA LYS A 243 30.77 -2.10 17.80
C LYS A 243 29.92 -0.84 17.67
N VAL A 244 29.74 -0.33 16.45
CA VAL A 244 28.90 0.83 16.13
C VAL A 244 27.61 0.32 15.52
N ASN A 245 26.57 0.21 16.33
CA ASN A 245 25.27 -0.33 15.93
C ASN A 245 24.14 0.63 16.35
N GLY A 246 22.98 0.46 15.73
CA GLY A 246 21.83 1.33 15.94
C GLY A 246 21.60 2.32 14.80
N ILE A 247 20.60 3.17 14.97
CA ILE A 247 20.22 4.17 13.96
C ILE A 247 21.35 5.17 13.72
N GLY A 248 21.67 5.40 12.45
CA GLY A 248 22.80 6.25 12.01
C GLY A 248 24.16 5.54 11.96
N ALA A 249 24.25 4.25 12.30
CA ALA A 249 25.49 3.50 12.16
C ALA A 249 25.87 3.28 10.68
N PRO A 250 27.17 3.40 10.33
CA PRO A 250 27.63 3.17 8.97
C PRO A 250 27.43 1.72 8.50
N ALA A 251 26.88 1.57 7.30
CA ALA A 251 26.66 0.29 6.65
C ALA A 251 27.47 0.16 5.36
N ILE A 252 27.94 -1.06 5.07
CA ILE A 252 28.72 -1.40 3.87
C ILE A 252 27.92 -2.21 2.85
N GLY A 253 26.62 -2.34 3.07
CA GLY A 253 25.68 -3.05 2.19
C GLY A 253 24.47 -3.58 2.94
N VAL A 254 23.68 -4.38 2.23
CA VAL A 254 22.48 -5.02 2.78
C VAL A 254 22.87 -6.19 3.70
N GLY A 255 22.03 -6.41 4.70
CA GLY A 255 22.08 -7.58 5.57
C GLY A 255 21.32 -8.77 4.98
N PRO A 256 20.88 -9.72 5.84
CA PRO A 256 20.10 -10.88 5.41
C PRO A 256 18.78 -10.52 4.71
N GLY A 257 18.30 -11.45 3.88
CA GLY A 257 17.06 -11.28 3.12
C GLY A 257 17.29 -10.84 1.68
N VAL A 258 16.24 -10.86 0.88
CA VAL A 258 16.28 -10.38 -0.50
C VAL A 258 16.32 -8.85 -0.46
N ASP A 259 17.35 -8.26 -1.05
CA ASP A 259 17.59 -6.80 -1.01
C ASP A 259 17.58 -6.20 0.41
N GLY A 260 18.03 -6.99 1.41
CA GLY A 260 18.02 -6.55 2.80
C GLY A 260 16.62 -6.46 3.43
N VAL A 261 15.64 -7.20 2.92
CA VAL A 261 14.29 -7.26 3.46
C VAL A 261 14.02 -8.62 4.09
N LEU A 262 13.54 -8.63 5.32
CA LEU A 262 13.03 -9.82 6.00
C LEU A 262 11.58 -9.57 6.45
N ASP A 263 10.72 -10.55 6.22
CA ASP A 263 9.38 -10.56 6.78
C ASP A 263 9.45 -10.64 8.32
N TYR A 264 8.45 -10.15 9.03
CA TYR A 264 8.50 -10.10 10.50
C TYR A 264 8.77 -11.47 11.14
N TYR A 265 8.12 -12.54 10.64
CA TYR A 265 8.40 -13.89 11.13
C TYR A 265 9.85 -14.33 10.90
N GLN A 266 10.47 -13.94 9.78
CA GLN A 266 11.88 -14.24 9.48
C GLN A 266 12.84 -13.48 10.40
N ILE A 267 12.49 -12.23 10.77
CA ILE A 267 13.25 -11.44 11.74
C ILE A 267 13.26 -12.14 13.10
N LEU A 268 12.10 -12.62 13.55
CA LEU A 268 12.00 -13.37 14.81
C LEU A 268 12.84 -14.64 14.79
N ASP A 269 12.77 -15.41 13.70
CA ASP A 269 13.54 -16.64 13.54
C ASP A 269 15.06 -16.37 13.50
N PHE A 270 15.47 -15.31 12.76
CA PHE A 270 16.87 -14.87 12.72
C PHE A 270 17.40 -14.47 14.09
N ASN A 271 16.63 -13.67 14.83
CA ASN A 271 17.00 -13.19 16.16
C ASN A 271 17.11 -14.37 17.16
N ASN A 272 16.17 -15.30 17.13
CA ASN A 272 16.19 -16.48 17.99
C ASN A 272 17.41 -17.37 17.70
N LYS A 273 17.70 -17.61 16.41
CA LYS A 273 18.83 -18.45 15.97
C LYS A 273 20.19 -17.84 16.36
N ASN A 274 20.31 -16.54 16.22
CA ASN A 274 21.60 -15.84 16.44
C ASN A 274 21.72 -15.25 17.85
N LYS A 275 20.71 -15.40 18.71
CA LYS A 275 20.66 -14.81 20.07
C LYS A 275 20.99 -13.32 20.05
N THR A 276 20.46 -12.60 19.06
CA THR A 276 20.70 -11.16 18.92
C THR A 276 20.03 -10.39 20.03
N ALA A 277 20.65 -9.32 20.49
CA ALA A 277 19.99 -8.37 21.36
C ALA A 277 18.82 -7.71 20.60
N ILE A 278 17.63 -7.78 21.17
CA ILE A 278 16.45 -7.14 20.62
C ILE A 278 16.22 -5.85 21.39
N VAL A 279 16.35 -4.72 20.71
CA VAL A 279 15.83 -3.45 21.20
C VAL A 279 14.38 -3.39 20.72
N PHE A 280 13.46 -3.64 21.62
CA PHE A 280 12.05 -3.80 21.28
C PHE A 280 11.28 -2.56 21.67
N ASP A 281 10.82 -1.80 20.70
CA ASP A 281 9.83 -0.76 20.90
C ASP A 281 8.42 -1.37 20.82
N THR A 282 7.92 -1.87 21.96
CA THR A 282 6.58 -2.46 22.07
C THR A 282 5.47 -1.45 21.82
N GLU A 283 5.79 -0.16 21.90
CA GLU A 283 4.81 0.90 21.79
C GLU A 283 4.66 1.40 20.35
N SER A 284 5.63 1.15 19.47
CA SER A 284 5.66 1.81 18.16
C SER A 284 4.45 1.49 17.28
N ILE A 285 3.94 0.24 17.23
CA ILE A 285 2.71 -0.08 16.47
C ILE A 285 1.47 0.40 17.22
N THR A 286 1.42 0.22 18.52
CA THR A 286 0.33 0.74 19.35
C THR A 286 0.27 2.25 19.23
N ILE A 287 1.40 2.94 19.26
CA ILE A 287 1.51 4.38 19.05
C ILE A 287 1.04 4.77 17.65
N LYS A 288 1.41 4.05 16.59
CA LYS A 288 0.97 4.36 15.22
C LYS A 288 -0.54 4.19 15.05
N VAL A 289 -1.13 3.14 15.58
CA VAL A 289 -2.58 2.94 15.55
C VAL A 289 -3.30 4.00 16.39
N TRP A 290 -2.75 4.35 17.55
CA TRP A 290 -3.26 5.45 18.36
C TRP A 290 -3.14 6.80 17.62
N PHE A 291 -2.02 7.05 16.94
CA PHE A 291 -1.85 8.23 16.08
C PHE A 291 -2.91 8.30 14.99
N ALA A 292 -3.17 7.19 14.28
CA ALA A 292 -4.22 7.14 13.27
C ALA A 292 -5.59 7.45 13.86
N ARG A 293 -5.90 6.90 15.03
CA ARG A 293 -7.16 7.13 15.74
C ARG A 293 -7.30 8.57 16.24
N SER A 294 -6.30 9.11 16.92
CA SER A 294 -6.33 10.48 17.45
C SER A 294 -6.37 11.55 16.36
N GLY A 295 -5.75 11.25 15.20
CA GLY A 295 -5.82 12.05 13.98
C GLY A 295 -7.12 11.92 13.19
N ASN A 296 -8.08 11.11 13.67
CA ASN A 296 -9.32 10.79 12.97
C ASN A 296 -9.08 10.33 11.52
N LEU A 297 -8.06 9.50 11.31
CA LEU A 297 -7.77 8.91 10.01
C LEU A 297 -8.87 7.89 9.63
N GLY A 298 -9.06 7.63 8.34
CA GLY A 298 -9.97 6.61 7.84
C GLY A 298 -9.61 5.19 8.28
N GLY A 299 -8.36 4.98 8.69
CA GLY A 299 -7.86 3.72 9.20
C GLY A 299 -6.37 3.51 8.93
N TYR A 300 -6.00 2.25 8.86
CA TYR A 300 -4.65 1.81 8.48
C TYR A 300 -4.71 0.52 7.66
N PHE A 301 -3.64 0.26 6.92
CA PHE A 301 -3.49 -0.99 6.19
C PHE A 301 -2.14 -1.65 6.47
N PHE A 302 -2.08 -2.97 6.32
CA PHE A 302 -0.85 -3.75 6.46
C PHE A 302 -0.30 -4.22 5.11
N LEU A 303 1.01 -4.09 4.94
CA LEU A 303 1.77 -4.63 3.81
C LEU A 303 2.78 -5.67 4.34
N ALA A 304 2.51 -6.96 4.17
CA ALA A 304 1.36 -7.61 3.59
C ALA A 304 0.99 -8.86 4.40
N LEU A 305 -0.18 -9.41 4.12
CA LEU A 305 -0.61 -10.68 4.73
C LEU A 305 0.41 -11.78 4.45
N GLY A 306 0.61 -12.66 5.45
CA GLY A 306 1.61 -13.73 5.39
C GLY A 306 2.99 -13.35 5.92
N LYS A 307 3.24 -12.06 6.17
CA LYS A 307 4.52 -11.56 6.71
C LYS A 307 4.53 -11.45 8.23
N ASP A 308 3.37 -11.47 8.88
CA ASP A 308 3.23 -11.47 10.34
C ASP A 308 3.50 -12.86 10.92
N LYS A 309 3.72 -12.94 12.22
CA LYS A 309 3.85 -14.19 12.98
C LYS A 309 2.63 -14.36 13.89
N ASP A 310 1.79 -15.33 13.58
CA ASP A 310 0.61 -15.67 14.41
C ASP A 310 -0.27 -14.45 14.75
N TRP A 311 -0.40 -13.52 13.80
CA TRP A 311 -1.13 -12.26 13.96
C TRP A 311 -0.60 -11.34 15.08
N ALA A 312 0.66 -11.50 15.48
CA ALA A 312 1.24 -10.80 16.63
C ALA A 312 1.20 -9.27 16.51
N ILE A 313 1.51 -8.75 15.32
CA ILE A 313 1.44 -7.31 15.04
C ILE A 313 0.01 -6.88 14.71
N THR A 314 -0.66 -7.63 13.84
CA THR A 314 -2.01 -7.31 13.37
C THR A 314 -3.04 -7.27 14.50
N SER A 315 -2.96 -8.21 15.45
CA SER A 315 -3.87 -8.27 16.60
C SER A 315 -3.74 -7.05 17.54
N ARG A 316 -2.53 -6.50 17.69
CA ARG A 316 -2.30 -5.29 18.50
C ARG A 316 -3.04 -4.08 17.94
N GLY A 317 -3.13 -3.96 16.60
CA GLY A 317 -3.94 -2.92 15.96
C GLY A 317 -5.40 -2.96 16.40
N LYS A 318 -5.98 -4.16 16.53
CA LYS A 318 -7.38 -4.32 16.96
C LYS A 318 -7.63 -3.93 18.43
N LEU A 319 -6.66 -4.14 19.32
CA LEU A 319 -6.79 -3.84 20.75
C LEU A 319 -6.95 -2.34 21.04
N VAL A 320 -6.40 -1.48 20.19
CA VAL A 320 -6.49 -0.02 20.33
C VAL A 320 -7.84 0.52 19.84
N LEU A 321 -8.62 -0.27 19.11
CA LEU A 321 -9.92 0.11 18.57
C LEU A 321 -11.08 -0.14 19.54
N LYS A 322 -10.83 -0.77 20.69
CA LYS A 322 -11.78 -0.94 21.79
C LYS A 322 -11.60 0.18 22.82
#